data_98a0460989c2d1cc93f21200fcdb5086
#
_entry.id   98a0460989c2d1cc93f21200fcdb5086
#
_cell.length_a   1.000
_cell.length_b   1.000
_cell.length_c   1.000
_cell.angle_alpha   90.00
_cell.angle_beta   90.00
_cell.angle_gamma   90.00
#
_symmetry.space_group_name_H-M   'P 1'
#
loop_
_entity.id
_entity.type
_entity.pdbx_description
1 polymer ?
#
loop_
_entity_poly.entity_id
_entity_poly.type
_entity_poly.pdbx_seq_one_letter_code
_entity_poly.pdbx_strand_id
1 'polypeptide(L)'
;ILDEIADDMVLLEKQGIRFALDGFGTGYSSLPQLQKLPITRLKLNKSYVQKVTADKDSASVVRAMIYMAHGLELTVVGEGVETEEQKAFLVKNRCDHLQGFFYSEPLTFDGFAKLLNSEGTTARRAYLSVVDK
;
A
#
# COMPACT_ATOMS: atom_id res chain seq x y z
N ILE A 1 -5.97 -26.24 0.14
CA ILE A 1 -4.74 -25.38 0.02
C ILE A 1 -4.97 -23.99 0.63
N LEU A 2 -5.98 -23.23 0.22
CA LEU A 2 -6.22 -21.87 0.75
C LEU A 2 -6.64 -21.87 2.22
N ASP A 3 -7.45 -22.81 2.63
CA ASP A 3 -7.92 -22.92 4.03
C ASP A 3 -6.75 -23.36 4.95
N GLU A 4 -5.86 -24.24 4.51
CA GLU A 4 -4.64 -24.63 5.24
C GLU A 4 -3.69 -23.44 5.41
N ILE A 5 -3.47 -22.67 4.35
CA ILE A 5 -2.66 -21.44 4.42
C ILE A 5 -3.27 -20.41 5.37
N ALA A 6 -4.59 -20.29 5.37
CA ALA A 6 -5.28 -19.34 6.26
C ALA A 6 -5.05 -19.70 7.75
N ASP A 7 -5.10 -20.98 8.10
CA ASP A 7 -4.86 -21.42 9.48
C ASP A 7 -3.42 -21.12 9.93
N ASP A 8 -2.42 -21.39 9.08
CA ASP A 8 -1.02 -21.06 9.34
C ASP A 8 -0.81 -19.54 9.49
N MET A 9 -1.45 -18.75 8.63
CA MET A 9 -1.40 -17.28 8.71
C MET A 9 -2.01 -16.77 10.03
N VAL A 10 -3.12 -17.32 10.49
CA VAL A 10 -3.74 -16.96 11.78
C VAL A 10 -2.80 -17.29 12.96
N LEU A 11 -2.09 -18.42 12.91
CA LEU A 11 -1.10 -18.75 13.93
C LEU A 11 0.05 -17.73 13.97
N LEU A 12 0.54 -17.32 12.81
CA LEU A 12 1.60 -16.32 12.69
C LEU A 12 1.11 -14.93 13.12
N GLU A 13 -0.14 -14.57 12.82
CA GLU A 13 -0.73 -13.31 13.26
C GLU A 13 -0.76 -13.20 14.78
N LYS A 14 -1.08 -14.29 15.50
CA LYS A 14 -1.03 -14.34 16.97
C LYS A 14 0.37 -14.08 17.53
N GLN A 15 1.40 -14.31 16.74
CA GLN A 15 2.81 -14.00 17.08
C GLN A 15 3.21 -12.57 16.71
N GLY A 16 2.27 -11.75 16.22
CA GLY A 16 2.52 -10.37 15.84
C GLY A 16 2.92 -10.13 14.39
N ILE A 17 2.92 -11.18 13.55
CA ILE A 17 3.20 -11.05 12.12
C ILE A 17 1.96 -10.45 11.44
N ARG A 18 2.17 -9.48 10.54
CA ARG A 18 1.11 -8.87 9.74
C ARG A 18 1.29 -9.21 8.27
N PHE A 19 0.17 -9.41 7.58
CA PHE A 19 0.17 -9.79 6.18
C PHE A 19 -0.35 -8.67 5.29
N ALA A 20 0.31 -8.49 4.15
CA ALA A 20 -0.11 -7.61 3.09
C ALA A 20 -0.37 -8.42 1.82
N LEU A 21 -1.46 -8.13 1.13
CA LEU A 21 -1.70 -8.66 -0.21
C LEU A 21 -1.02 -7.75 -1.23
N ASP A 22 -0.10 -8.30 -1.99
CA ASP A 22 0.63 -7.59 -3.04
C ASP A 22 -0.05 -7.75 -4.42
N GLY A 23 0.12 -6.74 -5.27
CA GLY A 23 -0.30 -6.79 -6.67
C GLY A 23 -1.81 -6.88 -6.89
N PHE A 24 -2.64 -6.38 -5.99
CA PHE A 24 -4.08 -6.41 -6.15
C PHE A 24 -4.53 -5.72 -7.44
N GLY A 25 -5.49 -6.35 -8.15
CA GLY A 25 -6.02 -5.86 -9.42
C GLY A 25 -5.42 -6.54 -10.65
N THR A 26 -4.44 -7.44 -10.50
CA THR A 26 -3.84 -8.17 -11.62
C THR A 26 -4.58 -9.46 -12.01
N GLY A 27 -5.75 -9.72 -11.40
CA GLY A 27 -6.68 -10.76 -11.84
C GLY A 27 -6.67 -12.07 -11.03
N TYR A 28 -5.76 -12.25 -10.09
CA TYR A 28 -5.62 -13.52 -9.36
C TYR A 28 -6.28 -13.57 -7.97
N SER A 29 -6.81 -12.47 -7.48
CA SER A 29 -7.39 -12.39 -6.13
C SER A 29 -8.88 -12.05 -6.19
N SER A 30 -9.72 -12.93 -5.65
CA SER A 30 -11.16 -12.67 -5.51
C SER A 30 -11.50 -12.09 -4.15
N LEU A 31 -12.54 -11.26 -4.08
CA LEU A 31 -13.07 -10.71 -2.82
C LEU A 31 -13.34 -11.77 -1.73
N PRO A 32 -13.96 -12.92 -2.04
CA PRO A 32 -14.17 -13.97 -1.05
C PRO A 32 -12.87 -14.56 -0.48
N GLN A 33 -11.79 -14.58 -1.27
CA GLN A 33 -10.49 -15.04 -0.79
C GLN A 33 -9.87 -14.04 0.17
N LEU A 34 -10.01 -12.74 -0.10
CA LEU A 34 -9.55 -11.68 0.80
C LEU A 34 -10.18 -11.76 2.19
N GLN A 35 -11.47 -12.06 2.25
CA GLN A 35 -12.20 -12.16 3.53
C GLN A 35 -11.80 -13.37 4.39
N LYS A 36 -11.20 -14.39 3.80
CA LYS A 36 -10.77 -15.60 4.51
C LYS A 36 -9.37 -15.48 5.11
N LEU A 37 -8.55 -14.58 4.60
CA LEU A 37 -7.15 -14.45 4.99
C LEU A 37 -6.99 -13.32 6.02
N PRO A 38 -6.14 -13.47 7.05
CA PRO A 38 -5.87 -12.45 8.05
C PRO A 38 -4.94 -11.36 7.50
N ILE A 39 -5.37 -10.73 6.39
CA ILE A 39 -4.64 -9.62 5.75
C ILE A 39 -5.05 -8.34 6.43
N THR A 40 -4.10 -7.46 6.68
CA THR A 40 -4.34 -6.14 7.25
C THR A 40 -4.05 -5.01 6.27
N ARG A 41 -3.43 -5.35 5.13
CA ARG A 41 -2.97 -4.36 4.16
C ARG A 41 -3.13 -4.83 2.73
N LEU A 42 -3.49 -3.90 1.86
CA LEU A 42 -3.62 -4.11 0.43
C LEU A 42 -2.66 -3.19 -0.32
N LYS A 43 -1.84 -3.76 -1.22
CA LYS A 43 -0.90 -3.00 -2.05
C LYS A 43 -1.44 -2.86 -3.46
N LEU A 44 -1.65 -1.62 -3.88
CA LEU A 44 -2.06 -1.28 -5.24
C LEU A 44 -0.89 -1.46 -6.18
N ASN A 45 -1.09 -2.21 -7.26
CA ASN A 45 -0.05 -2.42 -8.25
C ASN A 45 0.37 -1.10 -8.89
N LYS A 46 1.69 -0.92 -9.04
CA LYS A 46 2.29 0.27 -9.64
C LYS A 46 1.76 0.63 -11.03
N SER A 47 1.36 -0.38 -11.82
CA SER A 47 0.84 -0.15 -13.17
C SER A 47 -0.45 0.68 -13.20
N TYR A 48 -1.27 0.60 -12.15
CA TYR A 48 -2.44 1.45 -11.97
C TYR A 48 -2.04 2.83 -11.44
N VAL A 49 -1.21 2.86 -10.40
CA VAL A 49 -0.77 4.12 -9.77
C VAL A 49 -0.06 5.04 -10.76
N GLN A 50 0.79 4.49 -11.63
CA GLN A 50 1.49 5.27 -12.65
C GLN A 50 0.58 5.90 -13.69
N LYS A 51 -0.63 5.37 -13.89
CA LYS A 51 -1.58 5.85 -14.90
C LYS A 51 -2.67 6.77 -14.36
N VAL A 52 -2.80 6.96 -13.04
CA VAL A 52 -3.93 7.70 -12.43
C VAL A 52 -4.08 9.15 -12.89
N THR A 53 -3.01 9.76 -13.38
CA THR A 53 -3.01 11.15 -13.87
C THR A 53 -3.27 11.26 -15.38
N ALA A 54 -3.00 10.20 -16.13
CA ALA A 54 -3.13 10.19 -17.59
C ALA A 54 -4.38 9.44 -18.08
N ASP A 55 -4.88 8.50 -17.29
CA ASP A 55 -6.00 7.61 -17.67
C ASP A 55 -7.13 7.67 -16.65
N LYS A 56 -8.30 8.13 -17.10
CA LYS A 56 -9.49 8.26 -16.24
C LYS A 56 -10.02 6.91 -15.74
N ASP A 57 -9.86 5.85 -16.54
CA ASP A 57 -10.32 4.51 -16.17
C ASP A 57 -9.44 3.94 -15.06
N SER A 58 -8.11 4.07 -15.20
CA SER A 58 -7.16 3.71 -14.13
C SER A 58 -7.42 4.50 -12.85
N ALA A 59 -7.69 5.81 -12.96
CA ALA A 59 -8.04 6.65 -11.82
C ALA A 59 -9.32 6.17 -11.11
N SER A 60 -10.34 5.75 -11.89
CA SER A 60 -11.59 5.24 -11.35
C SER A 60 -11.42 3.88 -10.67
N VAL A 61 -10.63 3.00 -11.27
CA VAL A 61 -10.28 1.69 -10.70
C VAL A 61 -9.55 1.85 -9.37
N VAL A 62 -8.53 2.72 -9.31
CA VAL A 62 -7.77 2.96 -8.08
C VAL A 62 -8.67 3.51 -6.97
N ARG A 63 -9.56 4.46 -7.27
CA ARG A 63 -10.56 4.95 -6.29
C ARG A 63 -11.44 3.83 -5.75
N ALA A 64 -11.94 2.99 -6.64
CA ALA A 64 -12.81 1.87 -6.26
C ALA A 64 -12.06 0.86 -5.38
N MET A 65 -10.79 0.56 -5.70
CA MET A 65 -9.94 -0.33 -4.90
C MET A 65 -9.69 0.22 -3.49
N ILE A 66 -9.37 1.51 -3.36
CA ILE A 66 -9.17 2.17 -2.05
C ILE A 66 -10.47 2.10 -1.23
N TYR A 67 -11.58 2.47 -1.83
CA TYR A 67 -12.88 2.44 -1.15
C TYR A 67 -13.25 1.03 -0.67
N MET A 68 -13.09 0.03 -1.55
CA MET A 68 -13.34 -1.37 -1.22
C MET A 68 -12.43 -1.86 -0.08
N ALA A 69 -11.14 -1.57 -0.14
CA ALA A 69 -10.19 -1.99 0.89
C ALA A 69 -10.56 -1.41 2.26
N HIS A 70 -10.92 -0.13 2.33
CA HIS A 70 -11.39 0.50 3.57
C HIS A 70 -12.71 -0.11 4.06
N GLY A 71 -13.62 -0.48 3.15
CA GLY A 71 -14.84 -1.22 3.51
C GLY A 71 -14.59 -2.61 4.10
N LEU A 72 -13.41 -3.18 3.84
CA LEU A 72 -12.91 -4.43 4.42
C LEU A 72 -11.96 -4.20 5.62
N GLU A 73 -11.88 -2.99 6.13
CA GLU A 73 -10.99 -2.59 7.24
C GLU A 73 -9.48 -2.81 6.94
N LEU A 74 -9.10 -2.79 5.66
CA LEU A 74 -7.71 -2.91 5.23
C LEU A 74 -7.09 -1.52 5.02
N THR A 75 -5.82 -1.37 5.40
CA THR A 75 -5.01 -0.21 4.99
C THR A 75 -4.50 -0.39 3.57
N VAL A 76 -4.34 0.72 2.84
CA VAL A 76 -3.94 0.70 1.43
C VAL A 76 -2.57 1.32 1.23
N VAL A 77 -1.72 0.64 0.46
CA VAL A 77 -0.42 1.15 0.02
C VAL A 77 -0.46 1.41 -1.48
N GLY A 78 -0.21 2.63 -1.91
CA GLY A 78 0.00 2.98 -3.31
C GLY A 78 1.46 2.80 -3.68
N GLU A 79 1.76 1.84 -4.56
CA GLU A 79 3.13 1.55 -5.01
C GLU A 79 3.48 2.26 -6.32
N GLY A 80 4.77 2.55 -6.50
CA GLY A 80 5.28 3.15 -7.72
C GLY A 80 4.91 4.62 -7.89
N VAL A 81 4.81 5.35 -6.79
CA VAL A 81 4.64 6.82 -6.83
C VAL A 81 5.94 7.45 -7.28
N GLU A 82 5.90 8.18 -8.39
CA GLU A 82 7.05 8.82 -9.02
C GLU A 82 6.87 10.33 -9.18
N THR A 83 5.62 10.83 -9.16
CA THR A 83 5.33 12.25 -9.37
C THR A 83 4.47 12.84 -8.25
N GLU A 84 4.53 14.18 -8.11
CA GLU A 84 3.69 14.92 -7.15
C GLU A 84 2.20 14.77 -7.48
N GLU A 85 1.84 14.72 -8.76
CA GLU A 85 0.45 14.56 -9.19
C GLU A 85 -0.12 13.20 -8.79
N GLN A 86 0.66 12.11 -8.92
CA GLN A 86 0.28 10.77 -8.46
C GLN A 86 0.08 10.77 -6.95
N LYS A 87 1.02 11.34 -6.21
CA LYS A 87 0.93 11.51 -4.75
C LYS A 87 -0.34 12.28 -4.38
N ALA A 88 -0.56 13.45 -4.99
CA ALA A 88 -1.74 14.29 -4.70
C ALA A 88 -3.04 13.55 -4.98
N PHE A 89 -3.11 12.75 -6.06
CA PHE A 89 -4.26 11.91 -6.39
C PHE A 89 -4.52 10.87 -5.29
N LEU A 90 -3.50 10.14 -4.86
CA LEU A 90 -3.63 9.10 -3.84
C LEU A 90 -4.01 9.69 -2.48
N VAL A 91 -3.39 10.77 -2.05
CA VAL A 91 -3.72 11.49 -0.80
C VAL A 91 -5.17 11.99 -0.83
N LYS A 92 -5.60 12.61 -1.93
CA LYS A 92 -6.98 13.07 -2.11
C LYS A 92 -8.00 11.93 -1.97
N ASN A 93 -7.63 10.72 -2.40
CA ASN A 93 -8.47 9.54 -2.33
C ASN A 93 -8.24 8.71 -1.05
N ARG A 94 -7.53 9.27 -0.04
CA ARG A 94 -7.30 8.67 1.27
C ARG A 94 -6.51 7.35 1.22
N CYS A 95 -5.56 7.21 0.28
CA CYS A 95 -4.59 6.13 0.35
C CYS A 95 -3.75 6.29 1.62
N ASP A 96 -3.62 5.23 2.43
CA ASP A 96 -3.02 5.31 3.76
C ASP A 96 -1.50 5.42 3.73
N HIS A 97 -0.86 4.73 2.78
CA HIS A 97 0.59 4.71 2.63
C HIS A 97 0.99 4.88 1.18
N LEU A 98 2.13 5.51 0.95
CA LEU A 98 2.68 5.74 -0.38
C LEU A 98 4.12 5.22 -0.44
N GLN A 99 4.45 4.53 -1.53
CA GLN A 99 5.78 3.98 -1.79
C GLN A 99 6.19 4.25 -3.24
N GLY A 100 7.41 4.70 -3.45
CA GLY A 100 7.94 4.90 -4.80
C GLY A 100 9.17 5.81 -4.85
N PHE A 101 9.70 5.98 -6.05
CA PHE A 101 10.92 6.75 -6.31
C PHE A 101 10.75 8.25 -6.04
N PHE A 102 9.50 8.72 -5.95
CA PHE A 102 9.21 10.07 -5.47
C PHE A 102 9.82 10.35 -4.09
N TYR A 103 9.89 9.34 -3.24
CA TYR A 103 10.44 9.45 -1.88
C TYR A 103 11.91 9.04 -1.81
N SER A 104 12.23 7.88 -2.35
CA SER A 104 13.58 7.34 -2.42
C SER A 104 13.63 6.15 -3.38
N GLU A 105 14.74 6.01 -4.09
CA GLU A 105 15.10 4.75 -4.72
C GLU A 105 15.49 3.71 -3.67
N PRO A 106 15.56 2.42 -4.02
CA PRO A 106 16.05 1.37 -3.13
C PRO A 106 17.44 1.71 -2.58
N LEU A 107 17.62 1.60 -1.28
CA LEU A 107 18.84 1.94 -0.58
C LEU A 107 19.51 0.69 0.00
N THR A 108 20.83 0.75 0.15
CA THR A 108 21.55 -0.19 1.00
C THR A 108 21.16 0.03 2.46
N PHE A 109 21.46 -0.94 3.35
CA PHE A 109 21.23 -0.79 4.79
C PHE A 109 21.84 0.51 5.35
N ASP A 110 23.11 0.80 5.01
CA ASP A 110 23.78 2.01 5.47
C ASP A 110 23.15 3.29 4.90
N GLY A 111 22.71 3.26 3.64
CA GLY A 111 21.99 4.35 3.01
C GLY A 111 20.65 4.62 3.69
N PHE A 112 19.91 3.58 4.03
CA PHE A 112 18.64 3.67 4.74
C PHE A 112 18.83 4.19 6.18
N ALA A 113 19.84 3.68 6.90
CA ALA A 113 20.18 4.17 8.24
C ALA A 113 20.55 5.66 8.23
N LYS A 114 21.30 6.11 7.23
CA LYS A 114 21.63 7.54 7.03
C LYS A 114 20.38 8.36 6.76
N LEU A 115 19.47 7.88 5.88
CA LEU A 115 18.20 8.55 5.59
C LEU A 115 17.37 8.73 6.86
N LEU A 116 17.23 7.68 7.67
CA LEU A 116 16.49 7.75 8.94
C LEU A 116 17.12 8.72 9.94
N ASN A 117 18.45 8.82 9.98
CA ASN A 117 19.17 9.68 10.92
C ASN A 117 19.29 11.14 10.44
N SER A 118 19.42 11.38 9.11
CA SER A 118 19.58 12.72 8.54
C SER A 118 18.27 13.51 8.53
N GLU A 119 17.16 12.81 8.45
CA GLU A 119 15.84 13.41 8.35
C GLU A 119 15.06 13.32 9.65
N GLY A 120 15.69 13.61 10.76
CA GLY A 120 15.00 13.70 12.06
C GLY A 120 13.70 14.51 12.03
N THR A 121 13.32 15.08 10.88
CA THR A 121 12.13 15.94 10.77
C THR A 121 11.33 15.78 9.48
N THR A 122 11.92 15.62 8.29
CA THR A 122 11.17 15.79 7.03
C THR A 122 10.63 14.48 6.45
N ALA A 123 11.41 13.41 6.38
CA ALA A 123 10.89 12.10 5.93
C ALA A 123 9.96 11.48 6.98
N ARG A 124 10.28 11.64 8.26
CA ARG A 124 9.39 11.24 9.35
C ARG A 124 8.07 12.00 9.33
N ARG A 125 8.06 13.28 8.95
CA ARG A 125 6.83 14.06 8.73
C ARG A 125 6.08 13.66 7.47
N ALA A 126 6.75 13.36 6.37
CA ALA A 126 6.10 12.84 5.17
C ALA A 126 5.48 11.46 5.41
N TYR A 127 6.13 10.59 6.18
CA TYR A 127 5.61 9.28 6.57
C TYR A 127 4.50 9.38 7.62
N LEU A 128 4.60 10.27 8.61
CA LEU A 128 3.65 10.42 9.71
C LEU A 128 2.47 11.33 9.36
N SER A 129 2.61 12.27 8.43
CA SER A 129 1.50 13.16 8.04
C SER A 129 0.40 12.46 7.22
N VAL A 130 0.65 11.26 6.73
CA VAL A 130 -0.35 10.40 6.07
C VAL A 130 -1.09 9.51 7.08
N VAL A 131 -0.51 9.33 8.28
CA VAL A 131 -1.02 8.40 9.33
C VAL A 131 -1.90 9.11 10.37
N ASP A 132 -1.80 10.44 10.52
CA ASP A 132 -2.47 11.21 11.57
C ASP A 132 -3.66 12.07 11.06
N LYS A 133 -4.55 11.46 10.25
CA LYS A 133 -5.87 12.10 10.00
C LYS A 133 -6.99 11.08 9.91
#